data_3b02353151744a5670e6f628f1df3ef9
#
_entry.id   3b02353151744a5670e6f628f1df3ef9
#
_cell.length_a   1.000
_cell.length_b   1.000
_cell.length_c   1.000
_cell.angle_alpha   90.00
_cell.angle_beta   90.00
_cell.angle_gamma   90.00
#
_symmetry.space_group_name_H-M   'P 1'
#
loop_
_entity.id
_entity.type
_entity.pdbx_description
1 polymer ?
#
loop_
_entity_poly.entity_id
_entity_poly.type
_entity_poly.pdbx_seq_one_letter_code
_entity_poly.pdbx_strand_id
1 'polypeptide(L)'
;MFGHDYAIPGTYEVTMAVVGRQPVFGEIVGTTKAGGEAPHLKPSALGQALMNDEIPKIHHYYPMVDVWQICLMPDHLHMIVRINAPLPPGKHLGIIIGAFKGGVSRAWWRLTGMAEANASATVTKSAGATVAKSAGATVTKSAGATVARNASAAPVSGASAPEKQQRPSLFEPNYNDHILMRDGQLENWKRYLRDNPRRLMMRREYPNLFQRALCITIDGIRYSAFGNMLLLRQPEKHQVFFHRKTDGIPTEQTAFWKEESQRLISAAKSGDVLVNPGISECEKRIKNMALQQELRLIHVQSEPIGQFWKPERSRFEACAAGTLLILAPWPEDLPSFTSDYDRFHYLNRLAEAVCAIDYTNNVAVQGSFHAE
;
A
#
# COMPACT_ATOMS: atom_id res chain seq x y z
N MET A 1 8.06 3.70 -13.02
CA MET A 1 8.70 2.81 -14.01
C MET A 1 9.62 3.67 -14.87
N PHE A 2 10.91 3.44 -14.88
CA PHE A 2 11.83 4.21 -15.72
C PHE A 2 11.51 3.95 -17.20
N GLY A 3 11.31 5.01 -17.98
CA GLY A 3 11.12 4.94 -19.44
C GLY A 3 9.68 4.88 -19.95
N HIS A 4 8.64 4.93 -19.09
CA HIS A 4 7.26 5.01 -19.58
C HIS A 4 6.86 6.46 -19.86
N ASP A 5 6.24 6.70 -21.02
CA ASP A 5 5.70 8.02 -21.36
C ASP A 5 4.27 8.15 -20.83
N TYR A 6 4.10 8.97 -19.80
CA TYR A 6 2.82 9.26 -19.17
C TYR A 6 1.96 10.30 -19.92
N ALA A 7 2.34 10.67 -21.12
CA ALA A 7 1.56 11.57 -22.00
C ALA A 7 0.72 10.80 -23.03
N ILE A 8 0.98 9.50 -23.25
CA ILE A 8 0.29 8.66 -24.23
C ILE A 8 -0.97 8.00 -23.66
N PRO A 9 -1.88 7.51 -24.51
CA PRO A 9 -3.05 6.74 -24.08
C PRO A 9 -2.68 5.56 -23.20
N GLY A 10 -3.39 5.39 -22.10
CA GLY A 10 -3.13 4.32 -21.13
C GLY A 10 -4.13 4.33 -19.99
N THR A 11 -4.16 3.24 -19.23
CA THR A 11 -4.97 3.13 -18.00
C THR A 11 -4.03 3.00 -16.80
N TYR A 12 -4.28 3.81 -15.80
CA TYR A 12 -3.42 3.93 -14.61
C TYR A 12 -4.25 3.78 -13.35
N GLU A 13 -3.79 2.98 -12.40
CA GLU A 13 -4.22 3.10 -11.02
C GLU A 13 -3.29 4.09 -10.31
N VAL A 14 -3.86 5.05 -9.61
CA VAL A 14 -3.14 6.11 -8.91
C VAL A 14 -3.58 6.14 -7.45
N THR A 15 -2.61 6.06 -6.55
CA THR A 15 -2.84 6.16 -5.10
C THR A 15 -2.20 7.42 -4.54
N MET A 16 -2.97 8.21 -3.79
CA MET A 16 -2.51 9.43 -3.11
C MET A 16 -2.84 9.37 -1.62
N ALA A 17 -1.84 9.55 -0.77
CA ALA A 17 -1.98 9.51 0.68
C ALA A 17 -1.94 10.92 1.29
N VAL A 18 -2.68 11.11 2.38
CA VAL A 18 -2.60 12.30 3.23
C VAL A 18 -1.34 12.22 4.09
N VAL A 19 -0.69 13.36 4.32
CA VAL A 19 0.48 13.47 5.20
C VAL A 19 0.14 12.92 6.59
N GLY A 20 0.99 12.02 7.07
CA GLY A 20 0.82 11.38 8.37
C GLY A 20 -0.44 10.52 8.48
N ARG A 21 -1.04 10.12 7.35
CA ARG A 21 -2.23 9.25 7.33
C ARG A 21 -3.42 9.79 8.14
N GLN A 22 -3.59 11.12 8.20
CA GLN A 22 -4.70 11.74 8.90
C GLN A 22 -6.05 11.44 8.20
N PRO A 23 -7.10 11.03 8.93
CA PRO A 23 -8.39 10.63 8.33
C PRO A 23 -9.27 11.86 8.00
N VAL A 24 -8.82 12.70 7.07
CA VAL A 24 -9.46 13.99 6.75
C VAL A 24 -10.64 13.86 5.78
N PHE A 25 -10.73 12.76 5.03
CA PHE A 25 -11.77 12.61 4.00
C PHE A 25 -13.08 12.03 4.52
N GLY A 26 -13.11 11.52 5.75
CA GLY A 26 -14.29 10.92 6.36
C GLY A 26 -13.97 9.72 7.23
N GLU A 27 -14.99 8.93 7.52
CA GLU A 27 -14.89 7.72 8.33
C GLU A 27 -15.55 6.53 7.61
N ILE A 28 -15.03 5.32 7.82
CA ILE A 28 -15.70 4.10 7.38
C ILE A 28 -16.76 3.74 8.42
N VAL A 29 -17.99 3.65 7.96
CA VAL A 29 -19.18 3.24 8.73
C VAL A 29 -19.73 1.93 8.19
N GLY A 30 -20.72 1.33 8.90
CA GLY A 30 -21.28 0.04 8.58
C GLY A 30 -20.60 -1.09 9.36
N THR A 31 -20.84 -2.34 8.98
CA THR A 31 -20.27 -3.52 9.63
C THR A 31 -20.13 -4.67 8.63
N THR A 32 -19.21 -5.59 8.89
CA THR A 32 -19.09 -6.83 8.09
C THR A 32 -19.99 -7.96 8.59
N LYS A 33 -20.72 -7.75 9.70
CA LYS A 33 -21.63 -8.74 10.26
C LYS A 33 -22.89 -8.88 9.42
N ALA A 34 -23.43 -10.09 9.34
CA ALA A 34 -24.64 -10.38 8.59
C ALA A 34 -25.84 -9.52 9.07
N GLY A 35 -26.60 -8.98 8.13
CA GLY A 35 -27.77 -8.14 8.41
C GLY A 35 -27.45 -6.67 8.75
N GLY A 36 -26.19 -6.29 8.86
CA GLY A 36 -25.80 -4.90 9.03
C GLY A 36 -25.63 -4.14 7.71
N GLU A 37 -25.49 -2.83 7.80
CA GLU A 37 -25.18 -2.00 6.64
C GLU A 37 -23.77 -2.29 6.13
N ALA A 38 -23.63 -2.43 4.80
CA ALA A 38 -22.34 -2.73 4.20
C ALA A 38 -21.31 -1.61 4.46
N PRO A 39 -20.05 -1.93 4.75
CA PRO A 39 -19.01 -0.94 5.00
C PRO A 39 -18.82 0.03 3.84
N HIS A 40 -18.90 1.32 4.12
CA HIS A 40 -18.71 2.40 3.16
C HIS A 40 -18.10 3.64 3.82
N LEU A 41 -17.57 4.55 3.01
CA LEU A 41 -17.09 5.83 3.52
C LEU A 41 -18.28 6.80 3.69
N LYS A 42 -18.43 7.33 4.90
CA LYS A 42 -19.22 8.55 5.17
C LYS A 42 -18.29 9.73 5.01
N PRO A 43 -18.39 10.50 3.90
CA PRO A 43 -17.43 11.53 3.59
C PRO A 43 -17.56 12.74 4.52
N SER A 44 -16.42 13.34 4.89
CA SER A 44 -16.35 14.66 5.51
C SER A 44 -16.71 15.77 4.50
N ALA A 45 -16.80 17.02 4.93
CA ALA A 45 -16.97 18.15 4.03
C ALA A 45 -15.83 18.21 2.98
N LEU A 46 -14.59 17.87 3.35
CA LEU A 46 -13.47 17.78 2.41
C LEU A 46 -13.63 16.60 1.45
N GLY A 47 -14.08 15.44 1.94
CA GLY A 47 -14.38 14.28 1.10
C GLY A 47 -15.47 14.57 0.07
N GLN A 48 -16.52 15.30 0.47
CA GLN A 48 -17.58 15.75 -0.43
C GLN A 48 -17.06 16.74 -1.48
N ALA A 49 -16.28 17.76 -1.08
CA ALA A 49 -15.66 18.72 -2.00
C ALA A 49 -14.72 18.03 -2.99
N LEU A 50 -13.95 17.03 -2.54
CA LEU A 50 -13.10 16.23 -3.43
C LEU A 50 -13.93 15.53 -4.51
N MET A 51 -14.99 14.82 -4.11
CA MET A 51 -15.80 14.00 -5.02
C MET A 51 -16.64 14.86 -5.98
N ASN A 52 -17.26 15.94 -5.46
CA ASN A 52 -18.23 16.72 -6.21
C ASN A 52 -17.62 17.88 -7.00
N ASP A 53 -16.50 18.45 -6.51
CA ASP A 53 -15.92 19.63 -7.12
C ASP A 53 -14.59 19.36 -7.83
N GLU A 54 -13.67 18.59 -7.18
CA GLU A 54 -12.31 18.48 -7.70
C GLU A 54 -12.14 17.35 -8.73
N ILE A 55 -12.82 16.22 -8.57
CA ILE A 55 -12.78 15.12 -9.54
C ILE A 55 -13.33 15.54 -10.91
N PRO A 56 -14.50 16.22 -11.03
CA PRO A 56 -15.03 16.64 -12.32
C PRO A 56 -14.10 17.60 -13.08
N LYS A 57 -13.28 18.36 -12.38
CA LYS A 57 -12.32 19.27 -13.00
C LYS A 57 -11.26 18.54 -13.83
N ILE A 58 -10.93 17.29 -13.52
CA ILE A 58 -9.96 16.53 -14.30
C ILE A 58 -10.44 16.43 -15.75
N HIS A 59 -11.66 15.95 -15.97
CA HIS A 59 -12.24 15.85 -17.32
C HIS A 59 -12.53 17.22 -17.94
N HIS A 60 -12.95 18.20 -17.13
CA HIS A 60 -13.21 19.55 -17.63
C HIS A 60 -11.97 20.21 -18.25
N TYR A 61 -10.81 20.11 -17.60
CA TYR A 61 -9.57 20.68 -18.12
C TYR A 61 -8.83 19.79 -19.09
N TYR A 62 -9.06 18.48 -19.03
CA TYR A 62 -8.44 17.46 -19.87
C TYR A 62 -9.52 16.51 -20.40
N PRO A 63 -10.29 16.89 -21.46
CA PRO A 63 -11.40 16.09 -21.98
C PRO A 63 -11.00 14.69 -22.46
N MET A 64 -9.71 14.48 -22.75
CA MET A 64 -9.14 13.17 -23.11
C MET A 64 -8.83 12.29 -21.89
N VAL A 65 -9.10 12.76 -20.66
CA VAL A 65 -8.81 12.02 -19.42
C VAL A 65 -10.11 11.73 -18.67
N ASP A 66 -10.36 10.47 -18.42
CA ASP A 66 -11.50 10.00 -17.65
C ASP A 66 -11.06 9.40 -16.32
N VAL A 67 -11.84 9.61 -15.29
CA VAL A 67 -11.71 8.89 -14.02
C VAL A 67 -12.77 7.81 -13.98
N TRP A 68 -12.36 6.56 -14.23
CA TRP A 68 -13.29 5.44 -14.35
C TRP A 68 -13.78 4.90 -13.01
N GLN A 69 -12.96 5.00 -11.99
CA GLN A 69 -13.34 4.57 -10.64
C GLN A 69 -12.52 5.32 -9.59
N ILE A 70 -13.17 5.58 -8.45
CA ILE A 70 -12.57 6.17 -7.28
C ILE A 70 -12.89 5.30 -6.08
N CYS A 71 -11.92 5.15 -5.19
CA CYS A 71 -12.13 4.67 -3.85
C CYS A 71 -11.53 5.68 -2.88
N LEU A 72 -12.40 6.48 -2.27
CA LEU A 72 -12.02 7.42 -1.23
C LEU A 72 -11.99 6.68 0.11
N MET A 73 -10.83 6.72 0.77
CA MET A 73 -10.61 6.18 2.09
C MET A 73 -10.38 7.32 3.08
N PRO A 74 -10.46 7.11 4.39
CA PRO A 74 -10.32 8.21 5.35
C PRO A 74 -9.04 9.05 5.17
N ASP A 75 -7.92 8.42 4.86
CA ASP A 75 -6.58 8.99 4.84
C ASP A 75 -5.85 8.93 3.49
N HIS A 76 -6.52 8.43 2.46
CA HIS A 76 -5.98 8.32 1.10
C HIS A 76 -7.09 8.11 0.07
N LEU A 77 -6.73 8.20 -1.19
CA LEU A 77 -7.63 7.82 -2.27
C LEU A 77 -6.90 7.02 -3.34
N HIS A 78 -7.68 6.18 -4.00
CA HIS A 78 -7.29 5.47 -5.21
C HIS A 78 -8.16 5.95 -6.38
N MET A 79 -7.57 6.08 -7.56
CA MET A 79 -8.30 6.39 -8.79
C MET A 79 -7.83 5.47 -9.91
N ILE A 80 -8.77 5.02 -10.75
CA ILE A 80 -8.46 4.45 -12.05
C ILE A 80 -8.64 5.57 -13.07
N VAL A 81 -7.54 6.01 -13.66
CA VAL A 81 -7.49 7.09 -14.64
C VAL A 81 -7.22 6.52 -16.02
N ARG A 82 -8.02 6.92 -17.00
CA ARG A 82 -7.84 6.58 -18.42
C ARG A 82 -7.46 7.82 -19.21
N ILE A 83 -6.35 7.74 -19.92
CA ILE A 83 -5.96 8.70 -20.96
C ILE A 83 -6.38 8.09 -22.30
N ASN A 84 -7.34 8.71 -23.01
CA ASN A 84 -7.92 8.20 -24.25
C ASN A 84 -7.17 8.65 -25.51
N ALA A 85 -6.56 9.83 -25.46
CA ALA A 85 -5.75 10.40 -26.53
C ALA A 85 -4.48 11.06 -25.95
N PRO A 86 -3.41 11.24 -26.75
CA PRO A 86 -2.19 11.89 -26.29
C PRO A 86 -2.48 13.23 -25.62
N LEU A 87 -1.83 13.50 -24.50
CA LEU A 87 -1.94 14.78 -23.80
C LEU A 87 -1.25 15.89 -24.58
N PRO A 88 -1.67 17.15 -24.41
CA PRO A 88 -1.02 18.29 -25.05
C PRO A 88 0.48 18.35 -24.73
N PRO A 89 1.30 18.98 -25.62
CA PRO A 89 2.73 19.09 -25.41
C PRO A 89 3.09 19.64 -24.03
N GLY A 90 4.05 18.99 -23.37
CA GLY A 90 4.51 19.35 -22.03
C GLY A 90 3.54 18.94 -20.90
N LYS A 91 2.47 18.20 -21.18
CA LYS A 91 1.55 17.63 -20.19
C LYS A 91 1.76 16.12 -20.09
N HIS A 92 1.64 15.61 -18.88
CA HIS A 92 1.68 14.19 -18.55
C HIS A 92 0.83 13.93 -17.30
N LEU A 93 0.53 12.67 -17.00
CA LEU A 93 -0.32 12.29 -15.85
C LEU A 93 0.10 12.96 -14.53
N GLY A 94 1.39 13.07 -14.25
CA GLY A 94 1.89 13.68 -13.02
C GLY A 94 1.49 15.15 -12.86
N ILE A 95 1.40 15.93 -13.96
CA ILE A 95 0.93 17.33 -13.92
C ILE A 95 -0.57 17.36 -13.57
N ILE A 96 -1.36 16.46 -14.14
CA ILE A 96 -2.80 16.35 -13.87
C ILE A 96 -3.04 16.02 -12.39
N ILE A 97 -2.33 15.02 -11.89
CA ILE A 97 -2.41 14.61 -10.48
C ILE A 97 -1.92 15.72 -9.55
N GLY A 98 -0.84 16.45 -9.92
CA GLY A 98 -0.36 17.61 -9.17
C GLY A 98 -1.39 18.73 -9.09
N ALA A 99 -2.06 19.05 -10.20
CA ALA A 99 -3.12 20.05 -10.25
C ALA A 99 -4.34 19.64 -9.40
N PHE A 100 -4.75 18.38 -9.46
CA PHE A 100 -5.81 17.80 -8.63
C PHE A 100 -5.45 17.89 -7.14
N LYS A 101 -4.27 17.42 -6.72
CA LYS A 101 -3.79 17.55 -5.32
C LYS A 101 -3.81 19.00 -4.84
N GLY A 102 -3.40 19.93 -5.71
CA GLY A 102 -3.45 21.37 -5.42
C GLY A 102 -4.88 21.89 -5.24
N GLY A 103 -5.84 21.40 -6.03
CA GLY A 103 -7.26 21.71 -5.89
C GLY A 103 -7.82 21.28 -4.54
N VAL A 104 -7.64 20.01 -4.18
CA VAL A 104 -8.08 19.45 -2.90
C VAL A 104 -7.40 20.14 -1.72
N SER A 105 -6.10 20.46 -1.81
CA SER A 105 -5.39 21.21 -0.76
C SER A 105 -5.98 22.60 -0.54
N ARG A 106 -6.35 23.31 -1.61
CA ARG A 106 -7.04 24.62 -1.50
C ARG A 106 -8.41 24.48 -0.85
N ALA A 107 -9.18 23.43 -1.16
CA ALA A 107 -10.45 23.14 -0.49
C ALA A 107 -10.24 22.89 1.01
N TRP A 108 -9.23 22.10 1.36
CA TRP A 108 -8.86 21.82 2.75
C TRP A 108 -8.50 23.11 3.51
N TRP A 109 -7.65 23.98 2.95
CA TRP A 109 -7.29 25.25 3.59
C TRP A 109 -8.50 26.16 3.82
N ARG A 110 -9.45 26.19 2.88
CA ARG A 110 -10.70 26.94 3.06
C ARG A 110 -11.55 26.38 4.20
N LEU A 111 -11.72 25.08 4.25
CA LEU A 111 -12.53 24.41 5.27
C LEU A 111 -11.90 24.47 6.68
N THR A 112 -10.58 24.59 6.78
CA THR A 112 -9.86 24.68 8.06
C THR A 112 -9.55 26.12 8.50
N GLY A 113 -10.02 27.14 7.76
CA GLY A 113 -9.73 28.55 8.04
C GLY A 113 -8.31 29.02 7.70
N MET A 114 -7.44 28.13 7.22
CA MET A 114 -6.06 28.48 6.85
C MET A 114 -6.01 29.41 5.61
N ALA A 115 -7.10 29.53 4.86
CA ALA A 115 -7.19 30.44 3.73
C ALA A 115 -7.30 31.89 4.17
N GLU A 116 -7.99 32.17 5.27
CA GLU A 116 -8.30 33.52 5.76
C GLU A 116 -7.12 34.16 6.49
N ALA A 117 -6.30 33.36 7.17
CA ALA A 117 -5.11 33.84 7.87
C ALA A 117 -4.10 34.57 6.96
N ASN A 118 -4.10 34.30 5.65
CA ASN A 118 -3.24 34.97 4.68
C ASN A 118 -3.95 36.10 3.88
N ALA A 119 -5.28 36.18 3.87
CA ALA A 119 -6.01 37.28 3.23
C ALA A 119 -5.91 38.55 4.07
N SER A 120 -5.92 38.41 5.39
CA SER A 120 -5.77 39.55 6.32
C SER A 120 -4.38 40.23 6.26
N ALA A 121 -3.34 39.45 5.91
CA ALA A 121 -1.98 39.98 5.76
C ALA A 121 -1.75 40.74 4.44
N THR A 122 -2.65 40.60 3.44
CA THR A 122 -2.53 41.21 2.12
C THR A 122 -3.32 42.54 2.01
N VAL A 123 -4.33 42.76 2.86
CA VAL A 123 -5.20 43.94 2.81
C VAL A 123 -4.56 45.19 3.45
N THR A 124 -3.50 45.04 4.23
CA THR A 124 -2.81 46.20 4.87
C THR A 124 -1.72 46.83 4.02
N LYS A 125 -1.57 46.49 2.72
CA LYS A 125 -0.55 47.08 1.83
C LYS A 125 -1.07 47.75 0.54
N SER A 126 -2.32 48.15 0.46
CA SER A 126 -2.79 48.95 -0.70
C SER A 126 -3.55 50.20 -0.29
N ALA A 127 -2.86 51.06 0.45
CA ALA A 127 -3.25 52.49 0.53
C ALA A 127 -1.98 53.33 0.49
N GLY A 128 -1.65 53.84 -0.67
CA GLY A 128 -0.64 54.86 -0.84
C GLY A 128 0.46 54.57 -1.83
N ALA A 129 0.27 54.93 -3.08
CA ALA A 129 1.19 55.75 -3.88
C ALA A 129 0.78 55.72 -5.35
N THR A 130 0.35 56.88 -5.76
CA THR A 130 0.04 57.31 -7.14
C THR A 130 1.33 57.63 -7.89
N VAL A 131 1.40 57.25 -9.18
CA VAL A 131 2.02 57.88 -10.36
C VAL A 131 3.51 58.22 -10.35
N ALA A 132 4.24 57.66 -11.29
CA ALA A 132 4.95 58.39 -12.36
C ALA A 132 5.45 57.43 -13.46
N LYS A 133 5.02 57.74 -14.69
CA LYS A 133 5.60 57.24 -15.97
C LYS A 133 6.94 57.95 -16.24
N SER A 134 7.94 57.21 -16.75
CA SER A 134 8.68 57.71 -17.93
C SER A 134 9.65 56.64 -18.50
N ALA A 135 9.80 56.76 -19.78
CA ALA A 135 10.35 55.91 -20.78
C ALA A 135 11.90 55.88 -20.83
N GLY A 136 12.42 54.90 -21.58
CA GLY A 136 13.69 55.07 -22.32
C GLY A 136 14.74 54.00 -22.05
N ALA A 137 14.80 53.01 -22.86
CA ALA A 137 15.81 52.68 -23.90
C ALA A 137 17.24 52.25 -23.47
N THR A 138 17.62 51.13 -24.03
CA THR A 138 18.84 50.74 -24.78
C THR A 138 19.99 50.02 -24.04
N VAL A 139 20.14 48.80 -24.48
CA VAL A 139 21.30 47.90 -24.75
C VAL A 139 22.71 48.50 -24.55
N THR A 140 23.63 47.73 -23.89
CA THR A 140 24.86 47.16 -24.50
C THR A 140 25.61 46.18 -23.57
N LYS A 141 26.20 45.19 -24.22
CA LYS A 141 27.13 44.18 -23.68
C LYS A 141 28.50 44.82 -23.33
N SER A 142 29.21 44.26 -22.33
CA SER A 142 30.54 43.68 -22.57
C SER A 142 31.25 43.24 -21.28
N ALA A 143 32.16 42.33 -21.47
CA ALA A 143 32.94 41.52 -20.57
C ALA A 143 34.04 42.23 -19.78
N GLY A 144 34.50 41.56 -18.72
CA GLY A 144 35.93 41.67 -18.35
C GLY A 144 36.30 41.84 -16.89
N ALA A 145 36.79 40.75 -16.29
CA ALA A 145 37.96 40.65 -15.42
C ALA A 145 38.15 41.42 -14.11
N THR A 146 38.25 40.60 -13.04
CA THR A 146 39.24 40.53 -11.95
C THR A 146 39.71 41.78 -11.20
N VAL A 147 39.71 41.68 -9.89
CA VAL A 147 40.77 41.82 -8.87
C VAL A 147 40.26 42.38 -7.53
N ALA A 148 40.74 41.75 -6.47
CA ALA A 148 40.48 41.95 -5.07
C ALA A 148 40.86 43.33 -4.49
N ARG A 149 40.20 43.73 -3.42
CA ARG A 149 40.78 44.00 -2.06
C ARG A 149 39.88 44.86 -1.16
N ASN A 150 39.69 44.29 0.01
CA ASN A 150 39.66 44.85 1.37
C ASN A 150 38.70 46.00 1.77
N ALA A 151 37.99 45.62 2.81
CA ALA A 151 37.84 46.29 4.11
C ALA A 151 36.66 47.24 4.32
N SER A 152 35.86 46.81 5.32
CA SER A 152 35.25 47.63 6.37
C SER A 152 34.18 48.63 5.97
N ALA A 153 32.94 48.22 6.23
CA ALA A 153 31.94 48.96 7.04
C ALA A 153 30.64 48.17 7.03
N ALA A 154 30.15 47.81 8.20
CA ALA A 154 28.79 47.30 8.37
C ALA A 154 27.79 48.41 8.14
N PRO A 155 26.70 48.18 7.42
CA PRO A 155 25.45 48.83 7.65
C PRO A 155 24.46 47.88 8.29
N VAL A 156 23.90 48.37 9.35
CA VAL A 156 22.82 47.83 10.16
C VAL A 156 21.56 47.69 9.32
N SER A 157 20.84 46.56 9.58
CA SER A 157 19.41 46.44 9.33
C SER A 157 18.96 46.37 7.86
N GLY A 158 19.12 45.20 7.29
CA GLY A 158 18.23 44.72 6.24
C GLY A 158 17.01 44.07 6.90
N ALA A 159 15.85 44.69 6.84
CA ALA A 159 14.60 44.04 7.17
C ALA A 159 14.48 42.78 6.29
N SER A 160 14.59 41.62 6.91
CA SER A 160 14.29 40.34 6.26
C SER A 160 12.90 40.41 5.67
N ALA A 161 12.78 40.14 4.38
CA ALA A 161 11.50 40.01 3.71
C ALA A 161 10.69 38.94 4.51
N PRO A 162 9.37 39.17 4.74
CA PRO A 162 8.58 38.21 5.49
C PRO A 162 8.68 36.84 4.81
N GLU A 163 9.19 35.87 5.54
CA GLU A 163 9.22 34.46 5.15
C GLU A 163 7.80 34.13 4.72
N LYS A 164 7.62 33.75 3.45
CA LYS A 164 6.33 33.24 2.97
C LYS A 164 6.04 31.99 3.77
N GLN A 165 5.18 32.10 4.77
CA GLN A 165 4.70 30.93 5.51
C GLN A 165 4.18 29.91 4.50
N GLN A 166 4.94 28.87 4.29
CA GLN A 166 4.61 27.82 3.36
C GLN A 166 3.43 27.05 3.95
N ARG A 167 2.28 27.08 3.27
CA ARG A 167 1.09 26.37 3.72
C ARG A 167 1.39 24.87 3.81
N PRO A 168 0.91 24.18 4.86
CA PRO A 168 1.15 22.76 5.01
C PRO A 168 0.59 21.97 3.82
N SER A 169 1.31 20.97 3.35
CA SER A 169 0.84 20.06 2.32
C SER A 169 -0.21 19.12 2.89
N LEU A 170 -1.33 18.95 2.21
CA LEU A 170 -2.33 17.96 2.57
C LEU A 170 -1.88 16.54 2.20
N PHE A 171 -1.27 16.39 1.04
CA PHE A 171 -0.85 15.10 0.52
C PHE A 171 0.65 14.89 0.69
N GLU A 172 1.02 13.62 0.88
CA GLU A 172 2.42 13.20 0.76
C GLU A 172 3.02 13.67 -0.57
N PRO A 173 4.34 13.96 -0.61
CA PRO A 173 5.02 14.21 -1.87
C PRO A 173 4.81 13.00 -2.80
N ASN A 174 4.73 13.23 -4.11
CA ASN A 174 4.53 12.17 -5.11
C ASN A 174 3.17 11.44 -4.97
N TYR A 175 3.03 10.34 -5.68
CA TYR A 175 1.92 9.40 -5.67
C TYR A 175 2.46 8.04 -6.14
N ASN A 176 1.76 6.96 -5.79
CA ASN A 176 2.06 5.64 -6.35
C ASN A 176 1.15 5.40 -7.55
N ASP A 177 1.70 4.78 -8.60
CA ASP A 177 0.94 4.42 -9.78
C ASP A 177 1.25 2.99 -10.26
N HIS A 178 0.25 2.40 -10.91
CA HIS A 178 0.37 1.13 -11.61
C HIS A 178 -0.19 1.27 -13.02
N ILE A 179 0.60 0.91 -14.02
CA ILE A 179 0.16 0.90 -15.42
C ILE A 179 -0.61 -0.40 -15.65
N LEU A 180 -1.88 -0.29 -16.07
CA LEU A 180 -2.76 -1.43 -16.27
C LEU A 180 -2.69 -1.90 -17.73
N MET A 181 -1.77 -2.82 -18.04
CA MET A 181 -1.49 -3.28 -19.41
C MET A 181 -1.92 -4.73 -19.68
N ARG A 182 -2.16 -5.53 -18.61
CA ARG A 182 -2.44 -6.96 -18.74
C ARG A 182 -3.94 -7.23 -18.69
N ASP A 183 -4.39 -8.24 -19.44
CA ASP A 183 -5.77 -8.72 -19.42
C ASP A 183 -6.22 -9.06 -17.98
N GLY A 184 -7.44 -8.65 -17.63
CA GLY A 184 -8.02 -8.85 -16.31
C GLY A 184 -7.44 -7.96 -15.20
N GLN A 185 -6.35 -7.23 -15.41
CA GLN A 185 -5.74 -6.37 -14.40
C GLN A 185 -6.67 -5.23 -13.98
N LEU A 186 -7.34 -4.61 -14.95
CA LEU A 186 -8.33 -3.55 -14.69
C LEU A 186 -9.48 -4.04 -13.81
N GLU A 187 -10.07 -5.19 -14.13
CA GLU A 187 -11.19 -5.73 -13.35
C GLU A 187 -10.77 -6.17 -11.94
N ASN A 188 -9.55 -6.67 -11.80
CA ASN A 188 -8.97 -6.96 -10.49
C ASN A 188 -8.82 -5.68 -9.64
N TRP A 189 -8.34 -4.59 -10.23
CA TRP A 189 -8.21 -3.30 -9.53
C TRP A 189 -9.59 -2.73 -9.19
N LYS A 190 -10.53 -2.75 -10.11
CA LYS A 190 -11.91 -2.30 -9.82
C LYS A 190 -12.54 -3.07 -8.66
N ARG A 191 -12.34 -4.38 -8.60
CA ARG A 191 -12.83 -5.23 -7.50
C ARG A 191 -12.14 -4.86 -6.19
N TYR A 192 -10.82 -4.73 -6.21
CA TYR A 192 -10.04 -4.33 -5.03
C TYR A 192 -10.50 -2.97 -4.47
N LEU A 193 -10.69 -1.97 -5.34
CA LEU A 193 -11.12 -0.64 -4.92
C LEU A 193 -12.53 -0.65 -4.29
N ARG A 194 -13.45 -1.42 -4.85
CA ARG A 194 -14.80 -1.58 -4.26
C ARG A 194 -14.78 -2.26 -2.89
N ASP A 195 -13.84 -3.17 -2.69
CA ASP A 195 -13.72 -3.96 -1.47
C ASP A 195 -12.93 -3.26 -0.34
N ASN A 196 -12.24 -2.17 -0.62
CA ASN A 196 -11.36 -1.49 0.35
C ASN A 196 -12.08 -1.06 1.64
N PRO A 197 -13.28 -0.45 1.61
CA PRO A 197 -14.00 -0.10 2.85
C PRO A 197 -14.29 -1.33 3.72
N ARG A 198 -14.75 -2.44 3.12
CA ARG A 198 -14.99 -3.70 3.82
C ARG A 198 -13.72 -4.25 4.44
N ARG A 199 -12.61 -4.26 3.69
CA ARG A 199 -11.31 -4.74 4.17
C ARG A 199 -10.78 -3.93 5.37
N LEU A 200 -10.99 -2.62 5.37
CA LEU A 200 -10.65 -1.79 6.52
C LEU A 200 -11.54 -2.09 7.72
N MET A 201 -12.86 -2.21 7.52
CA MET A 201 -13.80 -2.53 8.59
C MET A 201 -13.50 -3.90 9.20
N MET A 202 -13.23 -4.93 8.40
CA MET A 202 -12.86 -6.27 8.89
C MET A 202 -11.65 -6.23 9.82
N ARG A 203 -10.62 -5.46 9.46
CA ARG A 203 -9.43 -5.31 10.33
C ARG A 203 -9.75 -4.61 11.64
N ARG A 204 -10.69 -3.66 11.64
CA ARG A 204 -11.14 -2.97 12.85
C ARG A 204 -12.02 -3.85 13.74
N GLU A 205 -12.91 -4.62 13.14
CA GLU A 205 -13.83 -5.50 13.88
C GLU A 205 -13.13 -6.76 14.41
N TYR A 206 -12.11 -7.26 13.70
CA TYR A 206 -11.41 -8.51 14.01
C TYR A 206 -9.89 -8.34 14.05
N PRO A 207 -9.33 -7.45 14.90
CA PRO A 207 -7.89 -7.17 14.89
C PRO A 207 -7.04 -8.41 15.16
N ASN A 208 -7.54 -9.36 15.95
CA ASN A 208 -6.82 -10.60 16.28
C ASN A 208 -6.61 -11.53 15.08
N LEU A 209 -7.42 -11.39 14.02
CA LEU A 209 -7.26 -12.17 12.78
C LEU A 209 -6.26 -11.54 11.80
N PHE A 210 -5.86 -10.31 12.06
CA PHE A 210 -4.93 -9.54 11.24
C PHE A 210 -3.70 -9.08 12.04
N GLN A 211 -3.33 -9.85 13.05
CA GLN A 211 -2.15 -9.54 13.86
C GLN A 211 -0.88 -9.53 13.02
N ARG A 212 -0.05 -8.55 13.28
CA ARG A 212 1.29 -8.44 12.73
C ARG A 212 2.30 -8.60 13.86
N ALA A 213 3.22 -9.52 13.70
CA ALA A 213 4.40 -9.61 14.53
C ALA A 213 5.63 -9.45 13.63
N LEU A 214 6.40 -8.39 13.86
CA LEU A 214 7.60 -8.14 13.07
C LEU A 214 8.69 -9.17 13.37
N CYS A 215 8.79 -9.62 14.62
CA CYS A 215 9.73 -10.66 15.02
C CYS A 215 9.10 -11.56 16.09
N ILE A 216 8.96 -12.85 15.77
CA ILE A 216 8.64 -13.91 16.74
C ILE A 216 9.71 -14.99 16.67
N THR A 217 9.98 -15.65 17.77
CA THR A 217 10.94 -16.76 17.81
C THR A 217 10.20 -18.09 18.00
N ILE A 218 10.46 -19.04 17.12
CA ILE A 218 9.91 -20.39 17.13
C ILE A 218 11.11 -21.34 17.07
N ASP A 219 11.31 -22.15 18.09
CA ASP A 219 12.43 -23.12 18.17
C ASP A 219 13.79 -22.47 17.82
N GLY A 220 14.07 -21.29 18.42
CA GLY A 220 15.30 -20.54 18.19
C GLY A 220 15.40 -19.84 16.82
N ILE A 221 14.43 -20.00 15.94
CA ILE A 221 14.39 -19.36 14.61
C ILE A 221 13.47 -18.13 14.67
N ARG A 222 13.95 -17.02 14.13
CA ARG A 222 13.17 -15.76 14.06
C ARG A 222 12.33 -15.68 12.80
N TYR A 223 11.07 -15.27 12.97
CA TYR A 223 10.12 -15.06 11.87
C TYR A 223 9.45 -13.70 11.99
N SER A 224 9.07 -13.13 10.86
CA SER A 224 7.99 -12.17 10.77
C SER A 224 6.68 -12.90 10.48
N ALA A 225 5.57 -12.41 11.03
CA ALA A 225 4.28 -13.12 10.95
C ALA A 225 3.12 -12.16 10.68
N PHE A 226 2.09 -12.67 9.98
CA PHE A 226 0.84 -11.95 9.75
C PHE A 226 -0.35 -12.90 9.70
N GLY A 227 -1.41 -12.58 10.45
CA GLY A 227 -2.67 -13.34 10.45
C GLY A 227 -3.04 -13.90 11.82
N ASN A 228 -3.71 -15.05 11.84
CA ASN A 228 -4.20 -15.68 13.05
C ASN A 228 -3.08 -16.45 13.78
N MET A 229 -2.49 -15.85 14.80
CA MET A 229 -1.41 -16.47 15.59
C MET A 229 -1.88 -17.69 16.41
N LEU A 230 -3.18 -17.85 16.65
CA LEU A 230 -3.70 -19.01 17.36
C LEU A 230 -3.49 -20.32 16.60
N LEU A 231 -3.25 -20.27 15.28
CA LEU A 231 -2.94 -21.45 14.49
C LEU A 231 -1.62 -22.11 14.91
N LEU A 232 -0.67 -21.34 15.44
CA LEU A 232 0.55 -21.89 16.01
C LEU A 232 0.28 -22.79 17.23
N ARG A 233 -0.80 -22.51 17.97
CA ARG A 233 -1.16 -23.24 19.21
C ARG A 233 -1.97 -24.52 18.97
N GLN A 234 -2.32 -24.79 17.72
CA GLN A 234 -3.02 -26.05 17.41
C GLN A 234 -2.06 -27.25 17.59
N PRO A 235 -2.50 -28.34 18.23
CA PRO A 235 -1.64 -29.47 18.51
C PRO A 235 -1.25 -30.21 17.23
N GLU A 236 -2.22 -30.45 16.34
CA GLU A 236 -2.00 -31.25 15.14
C GLU A 236 -1.66 -30.35 13.95
N LYS A 237 -0.41 -30.48 13.49
CA LYS A 237 0.13 -29.77 12.34
C LYS A 237 0.76 -30.74 11.38
N HIS A 238 0.45 -30.61 10.09
CA HIS A 238 0.97 -31.45 9.04
C HIS A 238 1.79 -30.63 8.06
N GLN A 239 3.08 -30.94 7.94
CA GLN A 239 3.91 -30.35 6.90
C GLN A 239 3.44 -30.85 5.53
N VAL A 240 3.20 -29.90 4.62
CA VAL A 240 2.95 -30.21 3.21
C VAL A 240 4.30 -30.23 2.50
N PHE A 241 4.77 -31.41 2.17
CA PHE A 241 6.06 -31.63 1.54
C PHE A 241 5.93 -32.61 0.37
N PHE A 242 6.33 -32.17 -0.82
CA PHE A 242 6.34 -32.99 -2.02
C PHE A 242 7.59 -32.75 -2.84
N HIS A 243 8.27 -33.83 -3.20
CA HIS A 243 9.31 -33.76 -4.22
C HIS A 243 8.72 -33.40 -5.58
N ARG A 244 9.52 -32.77 -6.45
CA ARG A 244 9.08 -32.41 -7.80
C ARG A 244 8.81 -33.63 -8.68
N LYS A 245 9.56 -34.70 -8.46
CA LYS A 245 9.43 -35.97 -9.16
C LYS A 245 9.49 -37.12 -8.17
N THR A 246 8.70 -38.14 -8.42
CA THR A 246 8.72 -39.43 -7.71
C THR A 246 9.00 -40.49 -8.77
N ASP A 247 10.08 -41.28 -8.63
CA ASP A 247 10.52 -42.26 -9.60
C ASP A 247 10.66 -41.75 -11.03
N GLY A 248 11.18 -40.50 -11.16
CA GLY A 248 11.37 -39.84 -12.46
C GLY A 248 10.13 -39.23 -13.11
N ILE A 249 8.94 -39.49 -12.55
CA ILE A 249 7.65 -38.97 -13.01
C ILE A 249 7.30 -37.69 -12.22
N PRO A 250 6.70 -36.62 -12.81
CA PRO A 250 6.16 -35.51 -12.07
C PRO A 250 5.21 -36.00 -10.98
N THR A 251 5.45 -35.58 -9.72
CA THR A 251 4.73 -36.14 -8.55
C THR A 251 3.22 -35.95 -8.66
N GLU A 252 2.74 -34.90 -9.26
CA GLU A 252 1.32 -34.60 -9.50
C GLU A 252 0.61 -35.63 -10.44
N GLN A 253 1.36 -36.50 -11.10
CA GLN A 253 0.84 -37.55 -11.98
C GLN A 253 0.84 -38.94 -11.30
N THR A 254 1.31 -39.04 -10.06
CA THR A 254 1.48 -40.33 -9.34
C THR A 254 0.26 -40.66 -8.48
N ALA A 255 0.10 -41.95 -8.15
CA ALA A 255 -0.88 -42.43 -7.17
C ALA A 255 -0.58 -41.82 -5.78
N PHE A 256 0.70 -41.71 -5.42
CA PHE A 256 1.16 -41.08 -4.17
C PHE A 256 0.59 -39.68 -3.99
N TRP A 257 0.61 -38.84 -5.03
CA TRP A 257 -0.03 -37.50 -4.98
C TRP A 257 -1.50 -37.58 -4.60
N LYS A 258 -2.26 -38.53 -5.20
CA LYS A 258 -3.70 -38.61 -4.94
C LYS A 258 -3.97 -39.02 -3.50
N GLU A 259 -3.26 -40.02 -2.99
CA GLU A 259 -3.43 -40.51 -1.62
C GLU A 259 -3.02 -39.44 -0.60
N GLU A 260 -1.82 -38.90 -0.75
CA GLU A 260 -1.27 -37.93 0.22
C GLU A 260 -2.01 -36.62 0.22
N SER A 261 -2.40 -36.10 -0.96
CA SER A 261 -3.23 -34.88 -1.03
C SER A 261 -4.59 -35.09 -0.38
N GLN A 262 -5.21 -36.26 -0.55
CA GLN A 262 -6.48 -36.61 0.08
C GLN A 262 -6.33 -36.73 1.60
N ARG A 263 -5.26 -37.35 2.08
CA ARG A 263 -4.94 -37.48 3.51
C ARG A 263 -4.80 -36.09 4.16
N LEU A 264 -3.97 -35.22 3.57
CA LEU A 264 -3.72 -33.88 4.08
C LEU A 264 -4.99 -33.01 4.10
N ILE A 265 -5.78 -33.04 3.04
CA ILE A 265 -7.04 -32.28 2.97
C ILE A 265 -8.07 -32.84 3.96
N SER A 266 -8.12 -34.17 4.15
CA SER A 266 -9.04 -34.76 5.15
C SER A 266 -8.65 -34.38 6.57
N ALA A 267 -7.36 -34.42 6.92
CA ALA A 267 -6.85 -33.96 8.21
C ALA A 267 -7.22 -32.49 8.45
N ALA A 268 -6.99 -31.62 7.45
CA ALA A 268 -7.35 -30.20 7.56
C ALA A 268 -8.86 -29.96 7.71
N LYS A 269 -9.70 -30.77 7.08
CA LYS A 269 -11.16 -30.73 7.26
C LYS A 269 -11.59 -31.19 8.66
N SER A 270 -10.82 -32.05 9.30
CA SER A 270 -11.03 -32.45 10.70
C SER A 270 -10.57 -31.38 11.69
N GLY A 271 -9.94 -30.31 11.23
CA GLY A 271 -9.50 -29.19 12.05
C GLY A 271 -8.00 -29.08 12.28
N ASP A 272 -7.21 -29.97 11.70
CA ASP A 272 -5.74 -29.91 11.78
C ASP A 272 -5.21 -28.74 10.94
N VAL A 273 -3.97 -28.34 11.18
CA VAL A 273 -3.32 -27.24 10.49
C VAL A 273 -2.33 -27.77 9.46
N LEU A 274 -2.45 -27.29 8.22
CA LEU A 274 -1.43 -27.53 7.20
C LEU A 274 -0.32 -26.47 7.32
N VAL A 275 0.93 -26.92 7.31
CA VAL A 275 2.11 -26.04 7.24
C VAL A 275 2.75 -26.20 5.88
N ASN A 276 2.69 -25.15 5.05
CA ASN A 276 2.96 -25.25 3.63
C ASN A 276 3.92 -24.15 3.13
N PRO A 277 5.13 -24.48 2.68
CA PRO A 277 6.05 -23.52 2.07
C PRO A 277 5.69 -23.17 0.62
N GLY A 278 4.87 -23.98 -0.08
CA GLY A 278 4.38 -23.69 -1.42
C GLY A 278 5.46 -23.68 -2.50
N ILE A 279 6.43 -24.57 -2.42
CA ILE A 279 7.60 -24.65 -3.28
C ILE A 279 7.29 -25.39 -4.58
N SER A 280 6.88 -26.66 -4.46
CA SER A 280 6.53 -27.52 -5.60
C SER A 280 5.13 -27.22 -6.14
N GLU A 281 4.82 -27.66 -7.34
CA GLU A 281 3.46 -27.52 -7.89
C GLU A 281 2.41 -28.26 -7.06
N CYS A 282 2.76 -29.41 -6.49
CA CYS A 282 1.90 -30.16 -5.56
C CYS A 282 1.59 -29.32 -4.31
N GLU A 283 2.59 -28.72 -3.68
CA GLU A 283 2.42 -27.87 -2.51
C GLU A 283 1.59 -26.62 -2.82
N LYS A 284 1.82 -25.97 -3.98
CA LYS A 284 1.01 -24.82 -4.43
C LYS A 284 -0.45 -25.22 -4.64
N ARG A 285 -0.73 -26.41 -5.18
CA ARG A 285 -2.10 -26.92 -5.33
C ARG A 285 -2.76 -27.13 -3.98
N ILE A 286 -2.11 -27.79 -3.02
CA ILE A 286 -2.64 -27.95 -1.65
C ILE A 286 -2.91 -26.59 -1.00
N LYS A 287 -1.96 -25.65 -1.09
CA LYS A 287 -2.15 -24.28 -0.59
C LYS A 287 -3.40 -23.62 -1.17
N ASN A 288 -3.56 -23.69 -2.50
CA ASN A 288 -4.72 -23.10 -3.15
C ASN A 288 -6.03 -23.78 -2.75
N MET A 289 -6.04 -25.10 -2.60
CA MET A 289 -7.19 -25.84 -2.10
C MET A 289 -7.54 -25.44 -0.67
N ALA A 290 -6.54 -25.30 0.20
CA ALA A 290 -6.73 -24.85 1.58
C ALA A 290 -7.34 -23.44 1.63
N LEU A 291 -6.82 -22.51 0.83
CA LEU A 291 -7.36 -21.14 0.75
C LEU A 291 -8.79 -21.10 0.20
N GLN A 292 -9.11 -21.94 -0.81
CA GLN A 292 -10.46 -21.98 -1.42
C GLN A 292 -11.51 -22.62 -0.52
N GLN A 293 -11.10 -23.62 0.28
CA GLN A 293 -11.98 -24.38 1.18
C GLN A 293 -11.95 -23.86 2.63
N GLU A 294 -11.29 -22.70 2.87
CA GLU A 294 -11.15 -22.09 4.19
C GLU A 294 -10.57 -23.04 5.25
N LEU A 295 -9.61 -23.93 4.84
CA LEU A 295 -8.94 -24.82 5.74
C LEU A 295 -7.81 -24.10 6.48
N ARG A 296 -7.49 -24.55 7.69
CA ARG A 296 -6.43 -23.97 8.53
C ARG A 296 -5.05 -24.16 7.90
N LEU A 297 -4.37 -23.07 7.65
CA LEU A 297 -3.12 -23.01 6.92
C LEU A 297 -2.11 -22.08 7.59
N ILE A 298 -0.91 -22.58 7.83
CA ILE A 298 0.28 -21.77 8.08
C ILE A 298 1.11 -21.80 6.79
N HIS A 299 1.20 -20.64 6.11
CA HIS A 299 2.00 -20.51 4.91
C HIS A 299 3.37 -19.92 5.23
N VAL A 300 4.44 -20.65 4.96
CA VAL A 300 5.83 -20.22 5.12
C VAL A 300 6.32 -19.68 3.78
N GLN A 301 6.49 -18.35 3.66
CA GLN A 301 6.98 -17.72 2.43
C GLN A 301 8.44 -17.27 2.55
N SER A 302 9.11 -17.09 1.41
CA SER A 302 10.50 -16.59 1.38
C SER A 302 10.62 -15.09 1.55
N GLU A 303 9.63 -14.34 1.06
CA GLU A 303 9.66 -12.88 1.09
C GLU A 303 9.32 -12.36 2.50
N PRO A 304 10.17 -11.49 3.08
CA PRO A 304 9.92 -10.93 4.40
C PRO A 304 8.61 -10.16 4.49
N ILE A 305 7.99 -10.19 5.66
CA ILE A 305 6.77 -9.43 5.97
C ILE A 305 7.19 -8.10 6.59
N GLY A 306 7.28 -7.05 5.77
CA GLY A 306 7.62 -5.71 6.23
C GLY A 306 6.45 -4.99 6.91
N GLN A 307 6.72 -3.83 7.50
CA GLN A 307 5.75 -3.03 8.25
C GLN A 307 4.47 -2.68 7.44
N PHE A 308 4.59 -2.47 6.13
CA PHE A 308 3.45 -2.08 5.28
C PHE A 308 2.95 -3.22 4.40
N TRP A 309 3.49 -4.43 4.58
CA TRP A 309 3.04 -5.59 3.82
C TRP A 309 1.60 -5.94 4.20
N LYS A 310 0.75 -6.25 3.23
CA LYS A 310 -0.66 -6.63 3.43
C LYS A 310 -1.00 -7.83 2.56
N PRO A 311 -1.79 -8.79 3.08
CA PRO A 311 -2.25 -9.91 2.27
C PRO A 311 -3.23 -9.43 1.20
N GLU A 312 -3.18 -10.07 0.04
CA GLU A 312 -4.04 -9.77 -1.09
C GLU A 312 -5.04 -10.88 -1.35
N ARG A 313 -6.20 -10.53 -1.92
CA ARG A 313 -7.20 -11.46 -2.45
C ARG A 313 -7.54 -12.62 -1.49
N SER A 314 -7.37 -13.86 -1.94
CA SER A 314 -7.69 -15.07 -1.16
C SER A 314 -6.96 -15.16 0.18
N ARG A 315 -5.73 -14.63 0.26
CA ARG A 315 -5.00 -14.55 1.54
C ARG A 315 -5.68 -13.61 2.53
N PHE A 316 -6.20 -12.47 2.05
CA PHE A 316 -6.96 -11.56 2.91
C PHE A 316 -8.24 -12.22 3.43
N GLU A 317 -9.00 -12.89 2.55
CA GLU A 317 -10.22 -13.60 2.93
C GLU A 317 -9.93 -14.73 3.93
N ALA A 318 -8.88 -15.48 3.72
CA ALA A 318 -8.46 -16.54 4.65
C ALA A 318 -7.99 -15.97 6.01
N CYS A 319 -7.33 -14.80 6.05
CA CYS A 319 -7.07 -14.12 7.32
C CYS A 319 -8.39 -13.70 7.98
N ALA A 320 -9.31 -13.12 7.24
CA ALA A 320 -10.62 -12.69 7.73
C ALA A 320 -11.46 -13.85 8.28
N ALA A 321 -11.37 -15.03 7.66
CA ALA A 321 -11.97 -16.28 8.14
C ALA A 321 -11.23 -16.88 9.35
N GLY A 322 -10.08 -16.33 9.73
CA GLY A 322 -9.25 -16.85 10.82
C GLY A 322 -8.48 -18.13 10.48
N THR A 323 -8.43 -18.52 9.21
CA THR A 323 -7.86 -19.77 8.75
C THR A 323 -6.42 -19.65 8.24
N LEU A 324 -5.85 -18.44 8.20
CA LEU A 324 -4.51 -18.22 7.66
C LEU A 324 -3.58 -17.53 8.66
N LEU A 325 -2.38 -18.10 8.79
CA LEU A 325 -1.19 -17.44 9.31
C LEU A 325 -0.10 -17.48 8.24
N ILE A 326 0.55 -16.37 7.99
CA ILE A 326 1.69 -16.27 7.08
C ILE A 326 2.94 -16.03 7.92
N LEU A 327 3.96 -16.84 7.71
CA LEU A 327 5.27 -16.73 8.33
C LEU A 327 6.31 -16.48 7.24
N ALA A 328 7.29 -15.66 7.55
CA ALA A 328 8.47 -15.45 6.72
C ALA A 328 9.71 -15.40 7.61
N PRO A 329 10.87 -15.86 7.14
CA PRO A 329 12.09 -15.77 7.91
C PRO A 329 12.42 -14.30 8.21
N TRP A 330 13.07 -14.06 9.33
CA TRP A 330 13.55 -12.74 9.69
C TRP A 330 14.64 -12.29 8.70
N PRO A 331 14.57 -11.06 8.16
CA PRO A 331 15.45 -10.63 7.05
C PRO A 331 16.94 -10.78 7.35
N GLU A 332 17.35 -10.50 8.60
CA GLU A 332 18.75 -10.55 9.04
C GLU A 332 19.27 -11.99 9.21
N ASP A 333 18.36 -12.96 9.39
CA ASP A 333 18.70 -14.38 9.53
C ASP A 333 18.63 -15.13 8.20
N LEU A 334 18.24 -14.42 7.12
CA LEU A 334 18.10 -15.01 5.81
C LEU A 334 19.51 -15.31 5.24
N PRO A 335 19.87 -16.59 5.01
CA PRO A 335 21.17 -16.90 4.42
C PRO A 335 21.26 -16.36 2.99
N SER A 336 22.48 -16.08 2.54
CA SER A 336 22.72 -15.85 1.13
C SER A 336 22.59 -17.19 0.41
N PHE A 337 21.52 -17.39 -0.35
CA PHE A 337 21.31 -18.61 -1.11
C PHE A 337 22.12 -18.60 -2.39
N THR A 338 22.85 -19.67 -2.66
CA THR A 338 23.62 -19.86 -3.89
C THR A 338 22.77 -20.51 -5.00
N SER A 339 21.65 -21.14 -4.61
CA SER A 339 20.73 -21.80 -5.54
C SER A 339 19.29 -21.77 -5.04
N ASP A 340 18.33 -21.99 -5.96
CA ASP A 340 16.94 -22.24 -5.60
C ASP A 340 16.78 -23.49 -4.72
N TYR A 341 17.65 -24.48 -4.88
CA TYR A 341 17.64 -25.70 -4.06
C TYR A 341 17.90 -25.36 -2.58
N ASP A 342 18.93 -24.56 -2.28
CA ASP A 342 19.26 -24.16 -0.90
C ASP A 342 18.13 -23.38 -0.27
N ARG A 343 17.52 -22.46 -1.04
CA ARG A 343 16.36 -21.69 -0.60
C ARG A 343 15.18 -22.60 -0.26
N PHE A 344 14.87 -23.56 -1.10
CA PHE A 344 13.75 -24.47 -0.90
C PHE A 344 13.99 -25.42 0.27
N HIS A 345 15.21 -25.92 0.41
CA HIS A 345 15.59 -26.74 1.56
C HIS A 345 15.45 -25.96 2.87
N TYR A 346 15.85 -24.69 2.87
CA TYR A 346 15.69 -23.81 4.01
C TYR A 346 14.21 -23.61 4.38
N LEU A 347 13.34 -23.31 3.42
CA LEU A 347 11.90 -23.14 3.67
C LEU A 347 11.24 -24.42 4.21
N ASN A 348 11.64 -25.58 3.73
CA ASN A 348 11.16 -26.87 4.26
C ASN A 348 11.57 -27.07 5.71
N ARG A 349 12.80 -26.73 6.09
CA ARG A 349 13.25 -26.76 7.48
C ARG A 349 12.45 -25.82 8.38
N LEU A 350 12.13 -24.62 7.87
CA LEU A 350 11.28 -23.66 8.61
C LEU A 350 9.87 -24.25 8.83
N ALA A 351 9.29 -24.88 7.83
CA ALA A 351 7.98 -25.52 7.94
C ALA A 351 7.99 -26.70 8.92
N GLU A 352 9.06 -27.51 8.90
CA GLU A 352 9.29 -28.61 9.84
C GLU A 352 9.37 -28.09 11.29
N ALA A 353 10.15 -27.05 11.55
CA ALA A 353 10.27 -26.42 12.87
C ALA A 353 8.91 -25.92 13.38
N VAL A 354 8.08 -25.35 12.50
CA VAL A 354 6.71 -24.92 12.85
C VAL A 354 5.82 -26.10 13.22
N CYS A 355 5.96 -27.25 12.54
CA CYS A 355 5.22 -28.47 12.87
C CYS A 355 5.65 -29.07 14.22
N ALA A 356 6.94 -29.00 14.55
CA ALA A 356 7.52 -29.57 15.75
C ALA A 356 7.19 -28.84 17.05
N ILE A 357 6.53 -27.67 16.97
CA ILE A 357 6.21 -26.88 18.17
C ILE A 357 5.22 -27.63 19.07
N ASP A 358 5.66 -27.95 20.28
CA ASP A 358 4.81 -28.39 21.38
C ASP A 358 4.47 -27.21 22.29
N TYR A 359 3.24 -26.71 22.17
CA TYR A 359 2.74 -25.59 22.99
C TYR A 359 2.34 -25.98 24.41
N THR A 360 2.37 -27.25 24.76
CA THR A 360 2.11 -27.70 26.13
C THR A 360 3.25 -27.33 27.07
N ASN A 361 4.46 -27.11 26.55
CA ASN A 361 5.67 -26.74 27.27
C ASN A 361 6.22 -25.37 26.86
N ASN A 362 5.59 -24.27 27.30
CA ASN A 362 6.14 -22.90 27.33
C ASN A 362 7.04 -22.48 26.15
N VAL A 363 6.50 -22.37 24.96
CA VAL A 363 7.13 -21.57 23.90
C VAL A 363 6.76 -20.11 24.14
N ALA A 364 7.68 -19.35 24.70
CA ALA A 364 7.57 -17.91 24.79
C ALA A 364 7.61 -17.35 23.36
N VAL A 365 6.43 -17.03 22.79
CA VAL A 365 6.36 -16.11 21.67
C VAL A 365 6.77 -14.75 22.20
N GLN A 366 8.08 -14.48 22.25
CA GLN A 366 8.62 -13.18 22.54
C GLN A 366 8.47 -12.32 21.30
N GLY A 367 7.50 -11.44 21.27
CA GLY A 367 7.30 -10.51 20.19
C GLY A 367 6.40 -9.36 20.59
N SER A 368 6.74 -8.16 20.16
CA SER A 368 5.84 -7.01 20.24
C SER A 368 4.74 -7.18 19.19
N PHE A 369 3.51 -7.42 19.64
CA PHE A 369 2.33 -7.47 18.77
C PHE A 369 1.84 -6.04 18.55
N HIS A 370 1.78 -5.60 17.32
CA HIS A 370 1.10 -4.37 16.92
C HIS A 370 -0.22 -4.76 16.25
N ALA A 371 -1.35 -4.40 16.87
CA ALA A 371 -2.64 -4.33 16.19
C ALA A 371 -2.63 -3.04 15.34
N GLU A 372 -2.88 -3.16 14.02
CA GLU A 372 -3.08 -2.01 13.13
C GLU A 372 -4.47 -1.37 13.32
#